data_525f678a5924a552d305e55e6f594d86
#
_entry.id   525f678a5924a552d305e55e6f594d86
#
_cell.length_a   1.000
_cell.length_b   1.000
_cell.length_c   1.000
_cell.angle_alpha   90.00
_cell.angle_beta   90.00
_cell.angle_gamma   90.00
#
_symmetry.space_group_name_H-M   'P 1'
#
loop_
_entity.id
_entity.type
_entity.pdbx_description
1 polymer ?
#
loop_
_entity_poly.entity_id
_entity_poly.type
_entity_poly.pdbx_seq_one_letter_code
_entity_poly.pdbx_strand_id
1 'polypeptide(L)'
;MRKPALIAAALVLLVVCAGGGWYWWNVWRFLQATDDAYVQSDVTLISPKIEGYIKEVRARDNEPVAVGQVLFVIDDRDFAAKAAQAEAVLATQEATVATYGTRLKLQQTMIDQASANLRASEADLDRAQRDYKRYTALVTSDYASRQRYETAEADSRKADAALGKARAALATEQNQLAVLGSQKREEEAKLMQTRAALQLAKNDLDNTVIRAPVAGIAGNRAGQIGQYVKPGTQLLSLVPLPRVYVTANFKETQLTRMRPGQPAEISVDAYPDRPLHGQVESFAPGSGAQFSLLPPDNATGNFTKVVQRVPVRIAVPADEPLLRLLRPGLSVTVTVDTRREGTVEAGDGIVGAAHAGPALPEARPAP
;
A
#
# COMPACT_ATOMS: atom_id res chain seq x y z
N MET A 1 -41.90 32.69 -72.23
CA MET A 1 -41.47 31.38 -71.73
C MET A 1 -40.52 31.43 -70.58
N ARG A 2 -40.20 32.58 -69.98
CA ARG A 2 -39.23 32.71 -68.82
C ARG A 2 -39.87 32.63 -67.43
N LYS A 3 -41.15 32.91 -67.25
CA LYS A 3 -41.83 32.94 -65.95
C LYS A 3 -42.05 31.56 -65.31
N PRO A 4 -42.42 30.46 -66.02
CA PRO A 4 -42.55 29.15 -65.35
C PRO A 4 -41.19 28.54 -64.88
N ALA A 5 -40.09 28.83 -65.60
CA ALA A 5 -38.77 28.37 -65.24
C ALA A 5 -38.27 29.07 -63.96
N LEU A 6 -38.55 30.33 -63.74
CA LEU A 6 -38.23 31.09 -62.54
C LEU A 6 -39.03 30.58 -61.31
N ILE A 7 -40.31 30.23 -61.52
CA ILE A 7 -41.15 29.65 -60.45
C ILE A 7 -40.64 28.28 -60.05
N ALA A 8 -40.27 27.43 -61.05
CA ALA A 8 -39.69 26.12 -60.80
C ALA A 8 -38.33 26.22 -60.02
N ALA A 9 -37.44 27.15 -60.40
CA ALA A 9 -36.20 27.41 -59.74
C ALA A 9 -36.39 27.92 -58.29
N ALA A 10 -37.40 28.82 -58.11
CA ALA A 10 -37.71 29.29 -56.75
C ALA A 10 -38.27 28.18 -55.86
N LEU A 11 -39.06 27.25 -56.39
CA LEU A 11 -39.63 26.11 -55.67
C LEU A 11 -38.53 25.12 -55.27
N VAL A 12 -37.55 24.82 -56.14
CA VAL A 12 -36.38 23.98 -55.85
C VAL A 12 -35.53 24.63 -54.75
N LEU A 13 -35.28 25.94 -54.84
CA LEU A 13 -34.53 26.65 -53.82
C LEU A 13 -35.22 26.59 -52.45
N LEU A 14 -36.52 26.73 -52.40
CA LEU A 14 -37.32 26.68 -51.19
C LEU A 14 -37.26 25.28 -50.55
N VAL A 15 -37.33 24.21 -51.36
CA VAL A 15 -37.19 22.82 -50.88
C VAL A 15 -35.78 22.57 -50.33
N VAL A 16 -34.75 23.07 -51.02
CA VAL A 16 -33.35 22.94 -50.54
C VAL A 16 -33.15 23.71 -49.23
N CYS A 17 -33.69 24.95 -49.15
CA CYS A 17 -33.60 25.74 -47.91
C CYS A 17 -34.40 25.10 -46.75
N ALA A 18 -35.59 24.58 -47.03
CA ALA A 18 -36.43 23.89 -46.04
C ALA A 18 -35.75 22.58 -45.56
N GLY A 19 -35.23 21.80 -46.51
CA GLY A 19 -34.49 20.57 -46.20
C GLY A 19 -33.20 20.83 -45.43
N GLY A 20 -32.42 21.85 -45.86
CA GLY A 20 -31.20 22.27 -45.15
C GLY A 20 -31.49 22.82 -43.75
N GLY A 21 -32.55 23.64 -43.62
CA GLY A 21 -33.02 24.16 -42.32
C GLY A 21 -33.49 23.05 -41.38
N TRP A 22 -34.25 22.07 -41.91
CA TRP A 22 -34.70 20.91 -41.15
C TRP A 22 -33.51 20.03 -40.70
N TYR A 23 -32.53 19.79 -41.60
CA TYR A 23 -31.30 19.03 -41.29
C TYR A 23 -30.45 19.74 -40.22
N TRP A 24 -30.27 21.07 -40.38
CA TRP A 24 -29.54 21.88 -39.39
C TRP A 24 -30.26 21.83 -38.03
N TRP A 25 -31.60 21.94 -37.99
CA TRP A 25 -32.40 21.93 -36.77
C TRP A 25 -32.37 20.60 -36.04
N ASN A 26 -32.37 19.46 -36.76
CA ASN A 26 -32.44 18.12 -36.15
C ASN A 26 -31.08 17.45 -35.95
N VAL A 27 -30.01 17.87 -36.61
CA VAL A 27 -28.71 17.20 -36.58
C VAL A 27 -27.61 18.16 -36.17
N TRP A 28 -27.31 19.16 -36.93
CA TRP A 28 -26.10 19.96 -36.77
C TRP A 28 -25.98 20.69 -35.45
N ARG A 29 -27.06 21.25 -34.94
CA ARG A 29 -27.06 21.99 -33.66
C ARG A 29 -26.76 21.13 -32.45
N PHE A 30 -26.83 19.80 -32.58
CA PHE A 30 -26.59 18.84 -31.53
C PHE A 30 -25.18 18.24 -31.56
N LEU A 31 -24.46 18.41 -32.66
CA LEU A 31 -23.09 17.98 -32.79
C LEU A 31 -22.17 19.05 -32.21
N GLN A 32 -21.46 18.70 -31.14
CA GLN A 32 -20.45 19.57 -30.48
C GLN A 32 -19.08 19.07 -30.86
N ALA A 33 -18.32 19.87 -31.61
CA ALA A 33 -16.98 19.52 -32.04
C ALA A 33 -15.93 20.40 -31.38
N THR A 34 -14.74 19.81 -31.10
CA THR A 34 -13.55 20.52 -30.70
C THR A 34 -12.31 19.89 -31.33
N ASP A 35 -11.39 20.76 -31.76
CA ASP A 35 -10.08 20.45 -32.30
C ASP A 35 -8.98 20.50 -31.20
N ASP A 36 -9.32 21.03 -30.02
CA ASP A 36 -8.43 21.08 -28.85
C ASP A 36 -8.60 19.80 -28.03
N ALA A 37 -8.14 18.69 -28.60
CA ALA A 37 -8.22 17.39 -27.95
C ALA A 37 -6.98 16.57 -28.23
N TYR A 38 -6.57 15.79 -27.23
CA TYR A 38 -5.32 15.01 -27.29
C TYR A 38 -5.53 13.60 -26.71
N VAL A 39 -4.88 12.63 -27.32
CA VAL A 39 -4.75 11.29 -26.77
C VAL A 39 -3.88 11.35 -25.52
N GLN A 40 -4.35 10.78 -24.42
CA GLN A 40 -3.62 10.68 -23.16
C GLN A 40 -3.58 9.23 -22.65
N SER A 41 -2.66 8.96 -21.76
CA SER A 41 -2.61 7.72 -20.98
C SER A 41 -1.99 7.99 -19.61
N ASP A 42 -2.23 7.08 -18.66
CA ASP A 42 -1.69 7.17 -17.30
C ASP A 42 -0.23 6.71 -17.28
N VAL A 43 0.67 7.60 -17.67
CA VAL A 43 2.12 7.32 -17.75
C VAL A 43 2.68 7.05 -16.35
N THR A 44 3.31 5.89 -16.18
CA THR A 44 3.98 5.52 -14.93
C THR A 44 5.45 5.90 -14.99
N LEU A 45 5.87 6.80 -14.12
CA LEU A 45 7.28 7.18 -13.97
C LEU A 45 8.00 6.16 -13.10
N ILE A 46 9.09 5.61 -13.60
CA ILE A 46 9.92 4.64 -12.87
C ILE A 46 11.10 5.37 -12.24
N SER A 47 11.21 5.23 -10.92
CA SER A 47 12.30 5.78 -10.11
C SER A 47 12.82 4.73 -9.13
N PRO A 48 14.10 4.77 -8.73
CA PRO A 48 14.65 3.87 -7.72
C PRO A 48 14.11 4.23 -6.32
N LYS A 49 14.04 3.24 -5.44
CA LYS A 49 13.74 3.43 -4.01
C LYS A 49 15.00 3.62 -3.16
N ILE A 50 16.15 3.20 -3.70
CA ILE A 50 17.47 3.28 -3.05
C ILE A 50 18.43 4.08 -3.92
N GLU A 51 19.50 4.54 -3.34
CA GLU A 51 20.57 5.21 -4.07
C GLU A 51 21.68 4.23 -4.46
N GLY A 52 22.38 4.53 -5.55
CA GLY A 52 23.52 3.73 -6.02
C GLY A 52 23.87 3.95 -7.48
N TYR A 53 24.85 3.23 -7.97
CA TYR A 53 25.25 3.27 -9.38
C TYR A 53 24.47 2.24 -10.20
N ILE A 54 23.99 2.64 -11.37
CA ILE A 54 23.35 1.72 -12.32
C ILE A 54 24.43 0.78 -12.89
N LYS A 55 24.30 -0.51 -12.62
CA LYS A 55 25.18 -1.58 -13.11
C LYS A 55 24.75 -2.08 -14.48
N GLU A 56 23.44 -2.25 -14.69
CA GLU A 56 22.88 -2.75 -15.94
C GLU A 56 21.60 -1.99 -16.29
N VAL A 57 21.40 -1.80 -17.60
CA VAL A 57 20.16 -1.28 -18.18
C VAL A 57 19.63 -2.33 -19.15
N ARG A 58 18.49 -2.94 -18.81
CA ARG A 58 17.87 -4.01 -19.61
C ARG A 58 16.69 -3.53 -20.45
N ALA A 59 16.13 -2.36 -20.13
CA ALA A 59 15.07 -1.75 -20.91
C ALA A 59 15.63 -0.88 -22.04
N ARG A 60 15.06 -1.01 -23.23
CA ARG A 60 15.35 -0.15 -24.38
C ARG A 60 14.17 0.80 -24.61
N ASP A 61 14.46 1.97 -25.19
CA ASP A 61 13.39 2.88 -25.60
C ASP A 61 12.52 2.23 -26.69
N ASN A 62 11.22 2.50 -26.61
CA ASN A 62 10.18 2.00 -27.51
C ASN A 62 9.96 0.47 -27.50
N GLU A 63 10.50 -0.23 -26.51
CA GLU A 63 10.35 -1.69 -26.35
C GLU A 63 9.14 -2.00 -25.48
N PRO A 64 8.31 -3.02 -25.85
CA PRO A 64 7.24 -3.49 -24.98
C PRO A 64 7.82 -4.19 -23.75
N VAL A 65 7.26 -3.87 -22.59
CA VAL A 65 7.69 -4.35 -21.28
C VAL A 65 6.52 -5.06 -20.59
N ALA A 66 6.78 -6.27 -20.08
CA ALA A 66 5.81 -7.02 -19.27
C ALA A 66 5.88 -6.64 -17.78
N VAL A 67 4.80 -6.91 -17.05
CA VAL A 67 4.78 -6.73 -15.59
C VAL A 67 5.86 -7.61 -14.94
N GLY A 68 6.63 -7.04 -14.00
CA GLY A 68 7.72 -7.73 -13.30
C GLY A 68 9.03 -7.83 -14.09
N GLN A 69 9.06 -7.43 -15.36
CA GLN A 69 10.29 -7.42 -16.16
C GLN A 69 11.34 -6.49 -15.54
N VAL A 70 12.58 -6.95 -15.48
CA VAL A 70 13.72 -6.15 -14.97
C VAL A 70 14.06 -5.05 -15.96
N LEU A 71 14.08 -3.82 -15.47
CA LEU A 71 14.38 -2.62 -16.26
C LEU A 71 15.81 -2.13 -16.02
N PHE A 72 16.18 -2.01 -14.75
CA PHE A 72 17.50 -1.56 -14.31
C PHE A 72 18.00 -2.43 -13.18
N VAL A 73 19.32 -2.53 -13.07
CA VAL A 73 19.98 -3.16 -11.92
C VAL A 73 20.97 -2.14 -11.35
N ILE A 74 20.82 -1.83 -10.08
CA ILE A 74 21.75 -1.01 -9.28
C ILE A 74 22.85 -1.94 -8.75
N ASP A 75 24.06 -1.43 -8.49
CA ASP A 75 25.13 -2.21 -7.89
C ASP A 75 24.71 -2.75 -6.52
N ASP A 76 24.62 -4.05 -6.42
CA ASP A 76 24.05 -4.82 -5.30
C ASP A 76 25.06 -5.23 -4.25
N ARG A 77 26.39 -5.04 -4.48
CA ARG A 77 27.47 -5.57 -3.64
C ARG A 77 27.37 -5.11 -2.20
N ASP A 78 27.16 -3.82 -1.97
CA ASP A 78 27.07 -3.26 -0.63
C ASP A 78 25.78 -3.70 0.08
N PHE A 79 24.69 -3.79 -0.64
CA PHE A 79 23.39 -4.25 -0.12
C PHE A 79 23.43 -5.74 0.22
N ALA A 80 24.07 -6.57 -0.62
CA ALA A 80 24.29 -7.98 -0.35
C ALA A 80 25.15 -8.19 0.91
N ALA A 81 26.23 -7.40 1.06
CA ALA A 81 27.07 -7.44 2.25
C ALA A 81 26.29 -7.03 3.51
N LYS A 82 25.46 -5.99 3.46
CA LYS A 82 24.59 -5.58 4.57
C LYS A 82 23.56 -6.65 4.94
N ALA A 83 22.94 -7.30 3.95
CA ALA A 83 22.02 -8.39 4.19
C ALA A 83 22.71 -9.59 4.85
N ALA A 84 23.89 -9.98 4.38
CA ALA A 84 24.71 -11.05 4.99
C ALA A 84 25.15 -10.70 6.42
N GLN A 85 25.52 -9.45 6.69
CA GLN A 85 25.84 -8.98 8.03
C GLN A 85 24.63 -9.08 8.97
N ALA A 86 23.45 -8.63 8.52
CA ALA A 86 22.22 -8.71 9.32
C ALA A 86 21.81 -10.18 9.59
N GLU A 87 22.06 -11.09 8.66
CA GLU A 87 21.82 -12.53 8.82
C GLU A 87 22.75 -13.15 9.86
N ALA A 88 24.02 -12.77 9.87
CA ALA A 88 24.97 -13.22 10.87
C ALA A 88 24.61 -12.72 12.29
N VAL A 89 24.14 -11.47 12.41
CA VAL A 89 23.65 -10.93 13.68
C VAL A 89 22.41 -11.68 14.16
N LEU A 90 21.48 -12.01 13.25
CA LEU A 90 20.31 -12.82 13.56
C LEU A 90 20.71 -14.20 14.11
N ALA A 91 21.61 -14.90 13.42
CA ALA A 91 22.11 -16.21 13.85
C ALA A 91 22.74 -16.17 15.28
N THR A 92 23.49 -15.11 15.58
CA THR A 92 24.07 -14.89 16.91
C THR A 92 22.98 -14.71 17.97
N GLN A 93 21.92 -13.93 17.65
CA GLN A 93 20.82 -13.71 18.58
C GLN A 93 19.98 -14.97 18.81
N GLU A 94 19.77 -15.78 17.77
CA GLU A 94 19.10 -17.08 17.87
C GLU A 94 19.89 -18.05 18.80
N ALA A 95 21.20 -18.09 18.68
CA ALA A 95 22.05 -18.87 19.56
C ALA A 95 21.96 -18.38 21.02
N THR A 96 21.87 -17.06 21.23
CA THR A 96 21.70 -16.48 22.57
C THR A 96 20.38 -16.93 23.20
N VAL A 97 19.26 -16.86 22.48
CA VAL A 97 17.93 -17.32 22.95
C VAL A 97 17.98 -18.83 23.27
N ALA A 98 18.64 -19.64 22.44
CA ALA A 98 18.80 -21.06 22.66
C ALA A 98 19.60 -21.34 23.94
N THR A 99 20.64 -20.53 24.23
CA THR A 99 21.42 -20.62 25.47
C THR A 99 20.55 -20.39 26.70
N TYR A 100 19.68 -19.38 26.70
CA TYR A 100 18.71 -19.15 27.77
C TYR A 100 17.73 -20.31 27.93
N GLY A 101 17.30 -20.92 26.81
CA GLY A 101 16.49 -22.14 26.84
C GLY A 101 17.17 -23.30 27.59
N THR A 102 18.47 -23.48 27.39
CA THR A 102 19.28 -24.49 28.10
C THR A 102 19.45 -24.15 29.56
N ARG A 103 19.71 -22.88 29.91
CA ARG A 103 19.81 -22.40 31.30
C ARG A 103 18.51 -22.62 32.09
N LEU A 104 17.34 -22.39 31.47
CA LEU A 104 16.06 -22.68 32.09
C LEU A 104 15.87 -24.16 32.40
N LYS A 105 16.30 -25.07 31.51
CA LYS A 105 16.25 -26.51 31.76
C LYS A 105 17.17 -26.91 32.93
N LEU A 106 18.37 -26.33 32.98
CA LEU A 106 19.29 -26.56 34.12
C LEU A 106 18.65 -26.08 35.42
N GLN A 107 18.08 -24.88 35.44
CA GLN A 107 17.42 -24.32 36.62
C GLN A 107 16.26 -25.18 37.11
N GLN A 108 15.49 -25.77 36.18
CA GLN A 108 14.41 -26.71 36.51
C GLN A 108 14.97 -27.93 37.27
N THR A 109 16.11 -28.46 36.85
CA THR A 109 16.76 -29.57 37.50
C THR A 109 17.21 -29.20 38.93
N MET A 110 17.69 -27.94 39.15
CA MET A 110 18.04 -27.44 40.49
C MET A 110 16.80 -27.31 41.38
N ILE A 111 15.67 -26.89 40.86
CA ILE A 111 14.40 -26.86 41.58
C ILE A 111 13.97 -28.28 41.97
N ASP A 112 14.10 -29.25 41.08
CA ASP A 112 13.75 -30.64 41.37
C ASP A 112 14.65 -31.22 42.50
N GLN A 113 15.95 -30.91 42.49
CA GLN A 113 16.89 -31.26 43.58
C GLN A 113 16.50 -30.58 44.89
N ALA A 114 16.22 -29.25 44.88
CA ALA A 114 15.78 -28.53 46.07
C ALA A 114 14.46 -29.07 46.64
N SER A 115 13.53 -29.46 45.76
CA SER A 115 12.25 -30.08 46.13
C SER A 115 12.46 -31.48 46.80
N ALA A 116 13.41 -32.25 46.30
CA ALA A 116 13.77 -33.53 46.92
C ALA A 116 14.38 -33.33 48.32
N ASN A 117 15.28 -32.34 48.49
CA ASN A 117 15.83 -31.98 49.77
C ASN A 117 14.76 -31.48 50.76
N LEU A 118 13.78 -30.74 50.30
CA LEU A 118 12.63 -30.30 51.11
C LEU A 118 11.86 -31.52 51.63
N ARG A 119 11.51 -32.47 50.76
CA ARG A 119 10.80 -33.72 51.17
C ARG A 119 11.57 -34.53 52.18
N ALA A 120 12.91 -34.61 52.05
CA ALA A 120 13.76 -35.28 53.06
C ALA A 120 13.69 -34.57 54.41
N SER A 121 13.79 -33.22 54.43
CA SER A 121 13.66 -32.43 55.66
C SER A 121 12.28 -32.53 56.30
N GLU A 122 11.20 -32.65 55.51
CA GLU A 122 9.84 -32.90 55.99
C GLU A 122 9.73 -34.26 56.68
N ALA A 123 10.31 -35.30 56.09
CA ALA A 123 10.32 -36.64 56.67
C ALA A 123 11.11 -36.69 57.99
N ASP A 124 12.26 -35.98 58.04
CA ASP A 124 13.06 -35.89 59.27
C ASP A 124 12.36 -35.13 60.37
N LEU A 125 11.64 -34.03 60.04
CA LEU A 125 10.83 -33.30 61.03
C LEU A 125 9.67 -34.16 61.55
N ASP A 126 8.98 -34.87 60.70
CA ASP A 126 7.87 -35.76 61.08
C ASP A 126 8.37 -36.87 62.02
N ARG A 127 9.56 -37.46 61.75
CA ARG A 127 10.18 -38.41 62.67
C ARG A 127 10.50 -37.79 64.04
N ALA A 128 11.20 -36.63 64.05
CA ALA A 128 11.60 -35.94 65.28
C ALA A 128 10.40 -35.50 66.12
N GLN A 129 9.32 -35.04 65.49
CA GLN A 129 8.08 -34.67 66.20
C GLN A 129 7.36 -35.87 66.77
N ARG A 130 7.36 -37.05 66.12
CA ARG A 130 6.81 -38.29 66.68
C ARG A 130 7.62 -38.75 67.90
N ASP A 131 8.93 -38.66 67.81
CA ASP A 131 9.83 -39.01 68.97
C ASP A 131 9.63 -38.03 70.12
N TYR A 132 9.53 -36.73 69.84
CA TYR A 132 9.27 -35.72 70.87
C TYR A 132 7.90 -35.97 71.57
N LYS A 133 6.84 -36.22 70.82
CA LYS A 133 5.51 -36.55 71.38
C LYS A 133 5.57 -37.81 72.24
N ARG A 134 6.31 -38.85 71.81
CA ARG A 134 6.44 -40.09 72.53
C ARG A 134 7.16 -39.85 73.88
N TYR A 135 8.32 -39.15 73.88
CA TYR A 135 9.09 -38.87 75.10
C TYR A 135 8.36 -37.91 76.04
N THR A 136 7.55 -36.98 75.52
CA THR A 136 6.69 -36.14 76.37
C THR A 136 5.67 -36.98 77.16
N ALA A 137 5.04 -37.96 76.55
CA ALA A 137 4.13 -38.88 77.23
C ALA A 137 4.81 -39.79 78.23
N LEU A 138 6.01 -40.28 77.90
CA LEU A 138 6.76 -41.18 78.75
C LEU A 138 7.36 -40.49 80.01
N VAL A 139 7.80 -39.23 79.90
CA VAL A 139 8.28 -38.43 81.04
C VAL A 139 7.12 -38.10 82.00
N THR A 140 5.94 -37.83 81.54
CA THR A 140 4.78 -37.59 82.37
C THR A 140 4.37 -38.83 83.18
N SER A 141 4.74 -40.03 82.70
CA SER A 141 4.46 -41.33 83.35
C SER A 141 5.68 -41.91 84.12
N ASP A 142 6.77 -41.17 84.29
CA ASP A 142 8.02 -41.53 84.93
C ASP A 142 8.79 -42.71 84.23
N TYR A 143 8.45 -43.03 82.95
CA TYR A 143 9.11 -44.14 82.21
C TYR A 143 10.27 -43.67 81.32
N ALA A 144 10.62 -42.35 81.25
CA ALA A 144 11.73 -41.83 80.51
C ALA A 144 12.54 -40.79 81.33
N SER A 145 13.84 -40.68 81.09
CA SER A 145 14.69 -39.67 81.76
C SER A 145 14.43 -38.27 81.13
N ARG A 146 14.54 -37.25 81.98
CA ARG A 146 14.43 -35.83 81.57
C ARG A 146 15.41 -35.45 80.47
N GLN A 147 16.59 -35.99 80.50
CA GLN A 147 17.63 -35.81 79.46
C GLN A 147 17.14 -36.28 78.08
N ARG A 148 16.42 -37.42 77.96
CA ARG A 148 15.88 -37.94 76.70
C ARG A 148 14.80 -37.04 76.16
N TYR A 149 13.93 -36.48 77.01
CA TYR A 149 12.92 -35.51 76.60
C TYR A 149 13.56 -34.25 76.05
N GLU A 150 14.52 -33.64 76.76
CA GLU A 150 15.25 -32.42 76.35
C GLU A 150 16.00 -32.64 75.02
N THR A 151 16.62 -33.82 74.83
CA THR A 151 17.24 -34.17 73.56
C THR A 151 16.25 -34.26 72.46
N ALA A 152 15.11 -34.92 72.62
CA ALA A 152 14.06 -35.05 71.62
C ALA A 152 13.41 -33.68 71.28
N GLU A 153 13.26 -32.79 72.26
CA GLU A 153 12.79 -31.40 72.01
C GLU A 153 13.81 -30.62 71.18
N ALA A 154 15.10 -30.71 71.51
CA ALA A 154 16.18 -30.04 70.77
C ALA A 154 16.25 -30.56 69.28
N ASP A 155 16.16 -31.89 69.12
CA ASP A 155 16.12 -32.52 67.79
C ASP A 155 14.91 -32.08 66.96
N SER A 156 13.72 -31.98 67.60
CA SER A 156 12.51 -31.46 66.88
C SER A 156 12.69 -30.01 66.43
N ARG A 157 13.23 -29.13 67.32
CA ARG A 157 13.53 -27.74 66.94
C ARG A 157 14.61 -27.63 65.85
N LYS A 158 15.65 -28.48 65.91
CA LYS A 158 16.69 -28.54 64.88
C LYS A 158 16.14 -28.99 63.52
N ALA A 159 15.22 -29.98 63.50
CA ALA A 159 14.59 -30.47 62.28
C ALA A 159 13.64 -29.41 61.68
N ASP A 160 12.92 -28.67 62.54
CA ASP A 160 12.05 -27.56 62.09
C ASP A 160 12.88 -26.43 61.44
N ALA A 161 14.02 -26.05 62.06
CA ALA A 161 14.92 -25.08 61.46
C ALA A 161 15.54 -25.57 60.12
N ALA A 162 15.82 -26.88 60.00
CA ALA A 162 16.32 -27.49 58.77
C ALA A 162 15.24 -27.45 57.64
N LEU A 163 13.97 -27.71 57.98
CA LEU A 163 12.87 -27.58 57.08
C LEU A 163 12.68 -26.11 56.58
N GLY A 164 12.77 -25.13 57.49
CA GLY A 164 12.75 -23.72 57.13
C GLY A 164 13.86 -23.35 56.13
N LYS A 165 15.07 -23.85 56.35
CA LYS A 165 16.21 -23.67 55.44
C LYS A 165 15.94 -24.30 54.06
N ALA A 166 15.39 -25.52 54.02
CA ALA A 166 15.11 -26.22 52.76
C ALA A 166 13.99 -25.50 51.94
N ARG A 167 12.98 -24.98 52.64
CA ARG A 167 11.89 -24.16 52.00
C ARG A 167 12.45 -22.87 51.39
N ALA A 168 13.31 -22.17 52.13
CA ALA A 168 13.96 -20.96 51.63
C ALA A 168 14.84 -21.25 50.40
N ALA A 169 15.57 -22.36 50.40
CA ALA A 169 16.40 -22.79 49.29
C ALA A 169 15.54 -23.05 48.02
N LEU A 170 14.43 -23.79 48.18
CA LEU A 170 13.50 -24.03 47.05
C LEU A 170 12.93 -22.73 46.51
N ALA A 171 12.52 -21.81 47.38
CA ALA A 171 11.99 -20.51 46.97
C ALA A 171 13.03 -19.68 46.19
N THR A 172 14.32 -19.76 46.63
CA THR A 172 15.43 -19.10 45.89
C THR A 172 15.57 -19.63 44.46
N GLU A 173 15.57 -20.97 44.29
CA GLU A 173 15.67 -21.58 42.97
C GLU A 173 14.46 -21.24 42.06
N GLN A 174 13.24 -21.19 42.63
CA GLN A 174 12.05 -20.79 41.92
C GLN A 174 12.09 -19.30 41.46
N ASN A 175 12.59 -18.42 42.34
CA ASN A 175 12.80 -17.01 41.98
C ASN A 175 13.82 -16.85 40.87
N GLN A 176 14.90 -17.62 40.90
CA GLN A 176 15.94 -17.63 39.85
C GLN A 176 15.37 -18.09 38.51
N LEU A 177 14.44 -19.07 38.50
CA LEU A 177 13.73 -19.47 37.28
C LEU A 177 12.92 -18.30 36.69
N ALA A 178 12.23 -17.53 37.53
CA ALA A 178 11.45 -16.36 37.09
C ALA A 178 12.34 -15.26 36.47
N VAL A 179 13.53 -15.03 37.09
CA VAL A 179 14.54 -14.09 36.55
C VAL A 179 15.03 -14.54 35.17
N LEU A 180 15.44 -15.80 35.03
CA LEU A 180 15.89 -16.37 33.77
C LEU A 180 14.79 -16.34 32.71
N GLY A 181 13.53 -16.58 33.10
CA GLY A 181 12.36 -16.46 32.20
C GLY A 181 12.16 -15.04 31.70
N SER A 182 12.39 -14.03 32.53
CA SER A 182 12.32 -12.62 32.13
C SER A 182 13.47 -12.23 31.19
N GLN A 183 14.68 -12.67 31.47
CA GLN A 183 15.86 -12.49 30.62
C GLN A 183 15.67 -13.14 29.25
N LYS A 184 15.11 -14.36 29.20
CA LYS A 184 14.78 -15.01 27.93
C LYS A 184 13.79 -14.20 27.10
N ARG A 185 12.71 -13.65 27.70
CA ARG A 185 11.75 -12.79 27.00
C ARG A 185 12.40 -11.51 26.47
N GLU A 186 13.34 -10.93 27.21
CA GLU A 186 14.13 -9.78 26.74
C GLU A 186 14.92 -10.14 25.48
N GLU A 187 15.61 -11.28 25.49
CA GLU A 187 16.39 -11.73 24.32
C GLU A 187 15.50 -12.15 23.14
N GLU A 188 14.31 -12.68 23.40
CA GLU A 188 13.31 -12.94 22.37
C GLU A 188 12.79 -11.64 21.72
N ALA A 189 12.65 -10.55 22.49
CA ALA A 189 12.31 -9.23 21.95
C ALA A 189 13.45 -8.68 21.08
N LYS A 190 14.72 -8.82 21.48
CA LYS A 190 15.89 -8.48 20.66
C LYS A 190 15.95 -9.33 19.38
N LEU A 191 15.55 -10.60 19.46
CA LEU A 191 15.45 -11.47 18.28
C LEU A 191 14.44 -10.95 17.28
N MET A 192 13.28 -10.49 17.72
CA MET A 192 12.30 -9.86 16.81
C MET A 192 12.86 -8.59 16.16
N GLN A 193 13.60 -7.77 16.89
CA GLN A 193 14.26 -6.58 16.35
C GLN A 193 15.29 -6.94 15.28
N THR A 194 16.15 -7.95 15.53
CA THR A 194 17.16 -8.39 14.54
C THR A 194 16.53 -9.00 13.29
N ARG A 195 15.41 -9.72 13.42
CA ARG A 195 14.63 -10.22 12.28
C ARG A 195 14.09 -9.09 11.43
N ALA A 196 13.55 -8.03 12.04
CA ALA A 196 13.08 -6.85 11.33
C ALA A 196 14.23 -6.12 10.61
N ALA A 197 15.41 -6.02 11.22
CA ALA A 197 16.60 -5.45 10.61
C ALA A 197 17.08 -6.25 9.39
N LEU A 198 17.08 -7.59 9.47
CA LEU A 198 17.38 -8.44 8.31
C LEU A 198 16.37 -8.26 7.19
N GLN A 199 15.07 -8.18 7.52
CA GLN A 199 14.03 -7.96 6.50
C GLN A 199 14.22 -6.62 5.79
N LEU A 200 14.58 -5.57 6.52
CA LEU A 200 14.89 -4.25 5.92
C LEU A 200 16.09 -4.36 4.97
N ALA A 201 17.17 -4.99 5.38
CA ALA A 201 18.35 -5.18 4.54
C ALA A 201 18.05 -6.02 3.28
N LYS A 202 17.20 -7.04 3.38
CA LYS A 202 16.72 -7.82 2.23
C LYS A 202 15.83 -7.00 1.30
N ASN A 203 14.95 -6.17 1.84
CA ASN A 203 14.13 -5.27 1.02
C ASN A 203 15.00 -4.26 0.24
N ASP A 204 16.05 -3.73 0.87
CA ASP A 204 16.99 -2.83 0.20
C ASP A 204 17.75 -3.57 -0.92
N LEU A 205 18.17 -4.80 -0.68
CA LEU A 205 18.80 -5.65 -1.70
C LEU A 205 17.81 -5.94 -2.85
N ASP A 206 16.56 -6.28 -2.56
CA ASP A 206 15.55 -6.51 -3.59
C ASP A 206 15.27 -5.24 -4.42
N ASN A 207 15.33 -4.06 -3.80
CA ASN A 207 15.14 -2.77 -4.46
C ASN A 207 16.32 -2.40 -5.39
N THR A 208 17.46 -3.14 -5.37
CA THR A 208 18.53 -2.98 -6.37
C THR A 208 18.06 -3.39 -7.76
N VAL A 209 17.06 -4.27 -7.86
CA VAL A 209 16.50 -4.75 -9.11
C VAL A 209 15.19 -4.02 -9.37
N ILE A 210 15.24 -3.01 -10.24
CA ILE A 210 14.07 -2.19 -10.58
C ILE A 210 13.25 -2.91 -11.66
N ARG A 211 11.98 -3.20 -11.32
CA ARG A 211 11.05 -3.94 -12.16
C ARG A 211 9.89 -3.07 -12.63
N ALA A 212 9.28 -3.45 -13.75
CA ALA A 212 8.08 -2.81 -14.26
C ALA A 212 6.85 -3.14 -13.38
N PRO A 213 6.16 -2.15 -12.80
CA PRO A 213 4.95 -2.37 -12.03
C PRO A 213 3.73 -2.66 -12.90
N VAL A 214 3.74 -2.20 -14.15
CA VAL A 214 2.68 -2.35 -15.15
C VAL A 214 3.27 -2.76 -16.48
N ALA A 215 2.48 -3.45 -17.32
CA ALA A 215 2.85 -3.68 -18.71
C ALA A 215 2.67 -2.40 -19.53
N GLY A 216 3.54 -2.16 -20.50
CA GLY A 216 3.47 -0.97 -21.34
C GLY A 216 4.63 -0.89 -22.31
N ILE A 217 4.80 0.27 -22.91
CA ILE A 217 5.98 0.58 -23.75
C ILE A 217 6.89 1.51 -22.97
N ALA A 218 8.18 1.15 -22.89
CA ALA A 218 9.21 1.98 -22.29
C ALA A 218 9.50 3.19 -23.16
N GLY A 219 9.64 4.37 -22.56
CA GLY A 219 10.02 5.60 -23.28
C GLY A 219 10.71 6.59 -22.36
N ASN A 220 11.33 7.60 -22.95
CA ASN A 220 12.03 8.67 -22.22
C ASN A 220 13.02 8.12 -21.18
N ARG A 221 13.88 7.20 -21.60
CA ARG A 221 14.90 6.59 -20.75
C ARG A 221 16.03 7.58 -20.44
N ALA A 222 16.05 8.08 -19.21
CA ALA A 222 17.11 8.96 -18.70
C ALA A 222 18.23 8.17 -18.01
N GLY A 223 17.95 6.97 -17.50
CA GLY A 223 18.91 6.13 -16.78
C GLY A 223 19.98 5.53 -17.68
N GLN A 224 21.27 5.69 -17.32
CA GLN A 224 22.42 5.16 -18.06
C GLN A 224 23.34 4.33 -17.17
N ILE A 225 24.06 3.37 -17.75
CA ILE A 225 25.05 2.55 -17.03
C ILE A 225 26.13 3.47 -16.45
N GLY A 226 26.49 3.23 -15.19
CA GLY A 226 27.48 4.02 -14.45
C GLY A 226 26.95 5.33 -13.86
N GLN A 227 25.69 5.68 -14.11
CA GLN A 227 25.06 6.86 -13.51
C GLN A 227 24.74 6.59 -12.03
N TYR A 228 25.05 7.56 -11.17
CA TYR A 228 24.58 7.56 -9.78
C TYR A 228 23.15 8.08 -9.70
N VAL A 229 22.28 7.33 -9.06
CA VAL A 229 20.86 7.67 -8.92
C VAL A 229 20.45 7.73 -7.45
N LYS A 230 19.41 8.52 -7.15
CA LYS A 230 18.82 8.69 -5.82
C LYS A 230 17.33 8.39 -5.88
N PRO A 231 16.68 8.09 -4.73
CA PRO A 231 15.23 7.98 -4.66
C PRO A 231 14.53 9.20 -5.30
N GLY A 232 13.56 8.92 -6.18
CA GLY A 232 12.85 9.95 -6.93
C GLY A 232 13.51 10.39 -8.26
N THR A 233 14.73 9.96 -8.56
CA THR A 233 15.33 10.20 -9.89
C THR A 233 14.54 9.44 -10.96
N GLN A 234 14.00 10.14 -11.95
CA GLN A 234 13.31 9.50 -13.07
C GLN A 234 14.29 8.70 -13.93
N LEU A 235 14.03 7.41 -14.12
CA LEU A 235 14.85 6.50 -14.94
C LEU A 235 14.26 6.26 -16.32
N LEU A 236 12.96 6.03 -16.38
CA LEU A 236 12.19 5.89 -17.61
C LEU A 236 10.69 6.10 -17.33
N SER A 237 9.92 6.25 -18.39
CA SER A 237 8.46 6.32 -18.36
C SER A 237 7.88 5.05 -18.98
N LEU A 238 6.89 4.45 -18.33
CA LEU A 238 6.10 3.35 -18.90
C LEU A 238 4.74 3.89 -19.34
N VAL A 239 4.43 3.72 -20.62
CA VAL A 239 3.14 4.07 -21.21
C VAL A 239 2.31 2.79 -21.31
N PRO A 240 1.24 2.63 -20.53
CA PRO A 240 0.43 1.41 -20.50
C PRO A 240 -0.49 1.33 -21.72
N LEU A 241 0.05 0.95 -22.86
CA LEU A 241 -0.74 0.68 -24.07
C LEU A 241 -1.34 -0.74 -24.02
N PRO A 242 -2.57 -0.93 -24.50
CA PRO A 242 -3.43 0.01 -25.24
C PRO A 242 -4.39 0.87 -24.38
N ARG A 243 -4.14 1.10 -23.11
CA ARG A 243 -4.99 1.90 -22.23
C ARG A 243 -4.78 3.39 -22.48
N VAL A 244 -5.51 3.94 -23.44
CA VAL A 244 -5.52 5.37 -23.75
C VAL A 244 -6.93 5.92 -23.67
N TYR A 245 -7.02 7.21 -23.41
CA TYR A 245 -8.26 7.99 -23.42
C TYR A 245 -8.00 9.30 -24.14
N VAL A 246 -9.07 10.01 -24.51
CA VAL A 246 -8.95 11.33 -25.11
C VAL A 246 -9.41 12.38 -24.11
N THR A 247 -8.60 13.40 -23.94
CA THR A 247 -9.00 14.62 -23.22
C THR A 247 -9.34 15.69 -24.24
N ALA A 248 -10.62 16.06 -24.31
CA ALA A 248 -11.13 17.04 -25.25
C ALA A 248 -11.60 18.30 -24.50
N ASN A 249 -11.04 19.46 -24.86
CA ASN A 249 -11.32 20.72 -24.20
C ASN A 249 -12.49 21.43 -24.91
N PHE A 250 -13.71 21.27 -24.41
CA PHE A 250 -14.89 21.92 -24.93
C PHE A 250 -15.09 23.31 -24.32
N LYS A 251 -15.64 24.24 -25.12
CA LYS A 251 -16.04 25.56 -24.61
C LYS A 251 -17.20 25.40 -23.63
N GLU A 252 -17.24 26.23 -22.58
CA GLU A 252 -18.32 26.26 -21.58
C GLU A 252 -19.73 26.26 -22.24
N THR A 253 -19.88 27.00 -23.32
CA THR A 253 -21.14 27.10 -24.08
C THR A 253 -21.58 25.79 -24.76
N GLN A 254 -20.67 24.86 -25.00
CA GLN A 254 -20.93 23.56 -25.62
C GLN A 254 -21.40 22.50 -24.63
N LEU A 255 -21.14 22.70 -23.34
CA LEU A 255 -21.41 21.70 -22.29
C LEU A 255 -22.90 21.62 -21.89
N THR A 256 -23.71 22.58 -22.26
CA THR A 256 -25.11 22.72 -21.80
C THR A 256 -25.94 21.43 -21.97
N ARG A 257 -25.72 20.68 -23.04
CA ARG A 257 -26.43 19.44 -23.38
C ARG A 257 -25.56 18.20 -23.30
N MET A 258 -24.29 18.35 -22.96
CA MET A 258 -23.36 17.22 -22.89
C MET A 258 -23.55 16.47 -21.56
N ARG A 259 -23.60 15.14 -21.64
CA ARG A 259 -23.80 14.26 -20.49
C ARG A 259 -22.86 13.05 -20.59
N PRO A 260 -22.41 12.46 -19.47
CA PRO A 260 -21.70 11.19 -19.48
C PRO A 260 -22.49 10.10 -20.21
N GLY A 261 -21.81 9.20 -20.90
CA GLY A 261 -22.40 8.12 -21.70
C GLY A 261 -22.80 8.50 -23.13
N GLN A 262 -22.73 9.79 -23.53
CA GLN A 262 -23.02 10.19 -24.91
C GLN A 262 -21.93 9.70 -25.86
N PRO A 263 -22.30 9.26 -27.07
CA PRO A 263 -21.36 8.81 -28.09
C PRO A 263 -20.51 9.97 -28.61
N ALA A 264 -19.23 9.69 -28.79
CA ALA A 264 -18.26 10.61 -29.38
C ALA A 264 -17.57 9.95 -30.58
N GLU A 265 -17.45 10.68 -31.67
CA GLU A 265 -16.62 10.33 -32.82
C GLU A 265 -15.26 11.05 -32.67
N ILE A 266 -14.17 10.32 -32.81
CA ILE A 266 -12.80 10.80 -32.64
C ILE A 266 -12.07 10.61 -33.95
N SER A 267 -11.70 11.70 -34.61
CA SER A 267 -10.85 11.70 -35.81
C SER A 267 -9.42 12.00 -35.35
N VAL A 268 -8.51 11.06 -35.57
CA VAL A 268 -7.08 11.25 -35.24
C VAL A 268 -6.37 11.87 -36.44
N ASP A 269 -5.66 12.98 -36.25
CA ASP A 269 -5.03 13.71 -37.34
C ASP A 269 -3.98 12.87 -38.12
N ALA A 270 -3.34 11.92 -37.42
CA ALA A 270 -2.41 10.96 -38.03
C ALA A 270 -3.13 9.88 -38.88
N TYR A 271 -4.44 9.65 -38.70
CA TYR A 271 -5.22 8.59 -39.35
C TYR A 271 -6.63 9.09 -39.72
N PRO A 272 -6.75 10.09 -40.61
CA PRO A 272 -8.03 10.78 -40.84
C PRO A 272 -9.13 9.89 -41.46
N ASP A 273 -8.75 8.85 -42.21
CA ASP A 273 -9.68 7.93 -42.88
C ASP A 273 -10.30 6.87 -41.94
N ARG A 274 -9.93 6.86 -40.65
CA ARG A 274 -10.37 5.85 -39.71
C ARG A 274 -10.85 6.51 -38.40
N PRO A 275 -12.07 7.01 -38.36
CA PRO A 275 -12.62 7.56 -37.14
C PRO A 275 -12.77 6.47 -36.07
N LEU A 276 -12.50 6.83 -34.82
CA LEU A 276 -12.70 5.99 -33.64
C LEU A 276 -14.03 6.36 -32.99
N HIS A 277 -14.65 5.39 -32.35
CA HIS A 277 -15.86 5.60 -31.56
C HIS A 277 -15.49 5.57 -30.09
N GLY A 278 -15.94 6.59 -29.35
CA GLY A 278 -15.76 6.69 -27.93
C GLY A 278 -17.05 7.09 -27.23
N GLN A 279 -16.97 7.22 -25.93
CA GLN A 279 -18.06 7.71 -25.09
C GLN A 279 -17.55 8.74 -24.10
N VAL A 280 -18.36 9.78 -23.85
CA VAL A 280 -18.08 10.75 -22.78
C VAL A 280 -18.09 10.02 -21.44
N GLU A 281 -16.93 9.97 -20.77
CA GLU A 281 -16.76 9.31 -19.48
C GLU A 281 -17.07 10.28 -18.33
N SER A 282 -16.41 11.43 -18.32
CA SER A 282 -16.51 12.40 -17.22
C SER A 282 -16.11 13.81 -17.64
N PHE A 283 -16.48 14.78 -16.83
CA PHE A 283 -16.08 16.18 -16.96
C PHE A 283 -15.08 16.53 -15.86
N ALA A 284 -14.08 17.35 -16.19
CA ALA A 284 -13.21 17.91 -15.17
C ALA A 284 -14.01 18.81 -14.21
N PRO A 285 -13.70 18.83 -12.91
CA PRO A 285 -14.42 19.63 -11.91
C PRO A 285 -14.15 21.14 -12.02
N GLY A 286 -13.29 21.57 -12.94
CA GLY A 286 -12.96 22.96 -13.18
C GLY A 286 -12.45 23.21 -14.59
N SER A 287 -12.35 24.48 -14.99
CA SER A 287 -11.77 24.85 -16.29
C SER A 287 -10.25 24.61 -16.30
N GLY A 288 -9.66 24.45 -17.49
CA GLY A 288 -8.22 24.30 -17.65
C GLY A 288 -7.41 25.50 -17.07
N ALA A 289 -7.98 26.69 -17.09
CA ALA A 289 -7.36 27.86 -16.50
C ALA A 289 -7.25 27.78 -14.95
N GLN A 290 -8.21 27.14 -14.28
CA GLN A 290 -8.21 26.99 -12.84
C GLN A 290 -7.11 26.03 -12.34
N PHE A 291 -6.75 25.04 -13.15
CA PHE A 291 -5.71 24.04 -12.83
C PHE A 291 -4.35 24.35 -13.47
N SER A 292 -4.24 25.50 -14.16
CA SER A 292 -2.96 25.93 -14.74
C SER A 292 -2.01 26.43 -13.65
N LEU A 293 -0.72 26.06 -13.76
CA LEU A 293 0.35 26.59 -12.90
C LEU A 293 0.52 28.12 -13.02
N LEU A 294 0.15 28.68 -14.16
CA LEU A 294 0.16 30.12 -14.43
C LEU A 294 -1.24 30.50 -14.92
N PRO A 295 -2.18 30.86 -14.04
CA PRO A 295 -3.48 31.33 -14.46
C PRO A 295 -3.32 32.59 -15.34
N PRO A 296 -4.10 32.72 -16.43
CA PRO A 296 -4.08 33.92 -17.24
C PRO A 296 -4.56 35.11 -16.42
N ASP A 297 -3.64 36.00 -15.98
CA ASP A 297 -3.96 37.22 -15.27
C ASP A 297 -4.02 38.39 -16.26
N ASN A 298 -5.10 39.13 -16.21
CA ASN A 298 -5.28 40.33 -17.04
C ASN A 298 -4.53 41.51 -16.42
N ALA A 299 -3.27 41.69 -16.79
CA ALA A 299 -2.41 42.77 -16.30
C ALA A 299 -2.90 44.22 -16.62
N THR A 300 -3.94 44.37 -17.44
CA THR A 300 -4.42 45.67 -17.93
C THR A 300 -5.65 46.20 -17.21
N GLY A 301 -6.18 45.54 -16.18
CA GLY A 301 -7.32 46.01 -15.38
C GLY A 301 -8.68 46.03 -16.08
N ASN A 302 -8.78 45.69 -17.36
CA ASN A 302 -10.04 45.55 -18.09
C ASN A 302 -10.52 44.08 -18.06
N PHE A 303 -11.69 43.86 -17.45
CA PHE A 303 -12.31 42.54 -17.44
C PHE A 303 -12.87 42.23 -18.83
N THR A 304 -12.20 41.35 -19.60
CA THR A 304 -12.72 40.75 -20.81
C THR A 304 -13.20 39.34 -20.49
N LYS A 305 -14.49 39.08 -20.71
CA LYS A 305 -15.07 37.75 -20.56
C LYS A 305 -14.51 36.84 -21.67
N VAL A 306 -13.53 35.98 -21.32
CA VAL A 306 -13.01 34.93 -22.21
C VAL A 306 -13.76 33.64 -21.94
N VAL A 307 -14.27 33.00 -23.00
CA VAL A 307 -14.95 31.71 -22.89
C VAL A 307 -13.95 30.66 -22.39
N GLN A 308 -14.24 30.07 -21.23
CA GLN A 308 -13.41 29.05 -20.62
C GLN A 308 -13.57 27.70 -21.33
N ARG A 309 -12.53 26.88 -21.32
CA ARG A 309 -12.57 25.49 -21.80
C ARG A 309 -12.56 24.54 -20.61
N VAL A 310 -13.40 23.53 -20.68
CA VAL A 310 -13.52 22.48 -19.66
C VAL A 310 -13.06 21.17 -20.28
N PRO A 311 -12.06 20.49 -19.68
CA PRO A 311 -11.63 19.17 -20.14
C PRO A 311 -12.73 18.13 -19.95
N VAL A 312 -13.00 17.38 -21.01
CA VAL A 312 -13.93 16.25 -21.01
C VAL A 312 -13.13 15.00 -21.35
N ARG A 313 -13.24 13.99 -20.48
CA ARG A 313 -12.60 12.70 -20.69
C ARG A 313 -13.51 11.81 -21.52
N ILE A 314 -12.95 11.25 -22.57
CA ILE A 314 -13.66 10.36 -23.51
C ILE A 314 -12.95 9.00 -23.46
N ALA A 315 -13.69 7.98 -23.07
CA ALA A 315 -13.22 6.61 -23.08
C ALA A 315 -13.26 6.04 -24.50
N VAL A 316 -12.20 5.35 -24.88
CA VAL A 316 -12.12 4.61 -26.15
C VAL A 316 -12.26 3.12 -25.83
N PRO A 317 -13.22 2.40 -26.43
CA PRO A 317 -13.43 0.97 -26.20
C PRO A 317 -12.19 0.15 -26.56
N ALA A 318 -11.92 -0.90 -25.78
CA ALA A 318 -10.69 -1.72 -25.92
C ALA A 318 -10.65 -2.58 -27.20
N ASP A 319 -11.75 -2.76 -27.86
CA ASP A 319 -11.94 -3.52 -29.11
C ASP A 319 -11.61 -2.73 -30.40
N GLU A 320 -11.36 -1.44 -30.27
CA GLU A 320 -11.00 -0.59 -31.40
C GLU A 320 -9.62 -0.96 -32.00
N PRO A 321 -9.56 -1.31 -33.31
CA PRO A 321 -8.32 -1.81 -33.93
C PRO A 321 -7.17 -0.78 -33.92
N LEU A 322 -7.50 0.51 -34.03
CA LEU A 322 -6.55 1.62 -34.04
C LEU A 322 -5.91 1.89 -32.67
N LEU A 323 -6.47 1.37 -31.59
CA LEU A 323 -6.02 1.65 -30.24
C LEU A 323 -4.53 1.33 -30.02
N ARG A 324 -4.02 0.28 -30.70
CA ARG A 324 -2.61 -0.12 -30.64
C ARG A 324 -1.65 0.85 -31.33
N LEU A 325 -2.17 1.65 -32.24
CA LEU A 325 -1.39 2.65 -33.01
C LEU A 325 -1.42 4.01 -32.33
N LEU A 326 -2.40 4.26 -31.44
CA LEU A 326 -2.48 5.51 -30.70
C LEU A 326 -1.27 5.69 -29.78
N ARG A 327 -0.78 6.91 -29.76
CA ARG A 327 0.28 7.32 -28.82
C ARG A 327 -0.20 8.55 -28.05
N PRO A 328 0.06 8.64 -26.74
CA PRO A 328 -0.20 9.85 -25.99
C PRO A 328 0.48 11.05 -26.65
N GLY A 329 -0.24 12.17 -26.71
CA GLY A 329 0.22 13.40 -27.35
C GLY A 329 -0.25 13.58 -28.80
N LEU A 330 -0.89 12.58 -29.44
CA LEU A 330 -1.49 12.77 -30.75
C LEU A 330 -2.68 13.72 -30.64
N SER A 331 -2.77 14.67 -31.59
CA SER A 331 -3.90 15.57 -31.74
C SER A 331 -5.07 14.84 -32.39
N VAL A 332 -6.26 15.17 -31.93
CA VAL A 332 -7.50 14.57 -32.40
C VAL A 332 -8.61 15.64 -32.48
N THR A 333 -9.54 15.45 -33.39
CA THR A 333 -10.80 16.20 -33.44
C THR A 333 -11.88 15.32 -32.84
N VAL A 334 -12.61 15.85 -31.88
CA VAL A 334 -13.70 15.11 -31.21
C VAL A 334 -15.03 15.74 -31.49
N THR A 335 -16.01 14.94 -31.93
CA THR A 335 -17.39 15.34 -32.15
C THR A 335 -18.32 14.51 -31.26
N VAL A 336 -19.02 15.17 -30.33
CA VAL A 336 -19.98 14.54 -29.41
C VAL A 336 -21.39 14.75 -29.94
N ASP A 337 -22.18 13.68 -30.07
CA ASP A 337 -23.59 13.74 -30.43
C ASP A 337 -24.46 13.86 -29.15
N THR A 338 -24.96 15.06 -28.90
CA THR A 338 -25.78 15.38 -27.73
C THR A 338 -27.28 15.06 -27.90
N ARG A 339 -27.71 14.42 -28.99
CA ARG A 339 -29.08 13.97 -29.18
C ARG A 339 -29.45 12.73 -28.39
N ARG A 340 -28.48 11.84 -28.19
CA ARG A 340 -28.67 10.61 -27.42
C ARG A 340 -28.53 10.93 -25.94
N GLU A 341 -29.53 10.54 -25.18
CA GLU A 341 -29.38 10.55 -23.72
C GLU A 341 -28.29 9.59 -23.35
N GLY A 342 -27.35 10.02 -22.51
CA GLY A 342 -26.29 9.15 -21.99
C GLY A 342 -26.92 7.98 -21.22
N THR A 343 -26.47 6.77 -21.47
CA THR A 343 -26.86 5.56 -20.73
C THR A 343 -26.17 5.51 -19.35
N VAL A 344 -26.30 6.55 -18.56
CA VAL A 344 -25.88 6.52 -17.16
C VAL A 344 -27.16 6.29 -16.36
N GLU A 345 -27.23 5.19 -15.63
CA GLU A 345 -28.21 5.00 -14.56
C GLU A 345 -28.30 6.28 -13.74
N ALA A 346 -29.52 6.73 -13.47
CA ALA A 346 -29.81 7.94 -12.71
C ALA A 346 -29.33 7.78 -11.25
N GLY A 347 -28.06 8.01 -11.05
CA GLY A 347 -27.38 8.06 -9.79
C GLY A 347 -26.26 9.09 -9.90
N ASP A 348 -26.49 10.21 -9.27
CA ASP A 348 -25.58 11.33 -9.03
C ASP A 348 -25.51 12.41 -10.12
N GLY A 349 -26.35 13.42 -9.86
CA GLY A 349 -26.10 14.77 -10.34
C GLY A 349 -24.73 15.27 -9.94
N ILE A 350 -24.28 16.35 -10.55
CA ILE A 350 -22.97 17.04 -10.48
C ILE A 350 -22.39 17.27 -9.05
N VAL A 351 -23.08 16.80 -8.03
CA VAL A 351 -22.61 16.77 -6.63
C VAL A 351 -22.28 15.31 -6.32
N GLY A 352 -21.03 14.92 -6.58
CA GLY A 352 -20.50 13.65 -6.11
C GLY A 352 -20.75 13.53 -4.61
N ALA A 353 -21.37 12.42 -4.20
CA ALA A 353 -21.51 12.08 -2.80
C ALA A 353 -20.14 12.13 -2.16
N ALA A 354 -19.90 13.14 -1.35
CA ALA A 354 -18.78 13.13 -0.42
C ALA A 354 -18.89 11.82 0.36
N HIS A 355 -17.90 10.96 0.26
CA HIS A 355 -17.77 9.77 1.09
C HIS A 355 -17.94 10.22 2.53
N ALA A 356 -19.08 9.91 3.12
CA ALA A 356 -19.27 9.98 4.56
C ALA A 356 -18.27 8.97 5.14
N GLY A 357 -17.14 9.48 5.65
CA GLY A 357 -16.21 8.69 6.43
C GLY A 357 -16.96 8.04 7.59
N PRO A 358 -16.52 6.87 8.09
CA PRO A 358 -17.17 6.21 9.20
C PRO A 358 -17.26 7.16 10.39
N ALA A 359 -18.47 7.33 10.94
CA ALA A 359 -18.73 8.15 12.12
C ALA A 359 -17.80 7.68 13.25
N LEU A 360 -17.04 8.61 13.81
CA LEU A 360 -16.26 8.38 15.02
C LEU A 360 -17.25 8.01 16.16
N PRO A 361 -16.96 6.96 16.95
CA PRO A 361 -17.80 6.62 18.08
C PRO A 361 -17.76 7.77 19.10
N GLU A 362 -18.93 8.23 19.52
CA GLU A 362 -19.13 9.20 20.60
C GLU A 362 -18.39 8.75 21.87
N ALA A 363 -17.52 9.61 22.38
CA ALA A 363 -16.87 9.43 23.67
C ALA A 363 -17.92 9.46 24.77
N ARG A 364 -18.13 8.33 25.46
CA ARG A 364 -18.88 8.28 26.71
C ARG A 364 -18.14 9.08 27.78
N PRO A 365 -18.78 9.94 28.55
CA PRO A 365 -18.15 10.55 29.71
C PRO A 365 -17.90 9.47 30.79
N ALA A 366 -16.68 9.49 31.31
CA ALA A 366 -16.26 8.65 32.42
C ALA A 366 -16.90 9.14 33.73
N PRO A 367 -17.17 8.21 34.71
CA PRO A 367 -17.71 8.53 35.99
C PRO A 367 -16.75 9.28 36.93
#